data_8a3478a4c3ef0010b9cfdddcff69f96a
#
_entry.id   8a3478a4c3ef0010b9cfdddcff69f96a
#
_cell.length_a   1.000
_cell.length_b   1.000
_cell.length_c   1.000
_cell.angle_alpha   90.00
_cell.angle_beta   90.00
_cell.angle_gamma   90.00
#
_symmetry.space_group_name_H-M   'P 1'
#
loop_
_entity.id
_entity.type
_entity.pdbx_description
1 polymer ?
#
loop_
_entity_poly.entity_id
_entity_poly.type
_entity_poly.pdbx_seq_one_letter_code
_entity_poly.pdbx_strand_id
1 'polypeptide(L)'
;HMVLKNELLRRLLTEEMPPEELQHHMDVLGIRLAQDQLMLCLLTFTPCADGRSAYAAQDDPLFDYGVLNIVEEILHESGDGLAGSLGDGIYVLLFSHGGQVSQAKIDARTQNVLQRISFCMRNYFNRQANFCMDKSLRDIAHLREGYRYVTALKQELFYHDNTCVLRSPEEQTQSVLMGLPLETEKSFASALEDGTAYEVRLNEIFDMIETRRVDLENARMILNDLLGVLNRCLLYTSPSPRDRQKS
;
A
#
# COMPACT_ATOMS: atom_id res chain seq x y z
N HIS A 1 22.37 -1.04 12.51
CA HIS A 1 21.64 0.17 12.93
C HIS A 1 20.21 0.19 12.33
N MET A 2 20.07 0.01 11.00
CA MET A 2 18.77 -0.02 10.31
C MET A 2 17.81 -1.09 10.86
N VAL A 3 18.28 -2.31 11.07
CA VAL A 3 17.45 -3.41 11.61
C VAL A 3 16.85 -3.06 12.98
N LEU A 4 17.66 -2.48 13.86
CA LEU A 4 17.19 -2.06 15.19
C LEU A 4 16.19 -0.91 15.14
N LYS A 5 16.35 0.02 14.19
CA LYS A 5 15.38 1.10 13.95
C LYS A 5 14.04 0.55 13.44
N ASN A 6 14.08 -0.38 12.49
CA ASN A 6 12.88 -1.03 11.95
C ASN A 6 12.14 -1.79 13.05
N GLU A 7 12.88 -2.52 13.91
CA GLU A 7 12.30 -3.24 15.05
C GLU A 7 11.67 -2.29 16.06
N LEU A 8 12.35 -1.20 16.42
CA LEU A 8 11.78 -0.18 17.30
C LEU A 8 10.50 0.40 16.73
N LEU A 9 10.49 0.79 15.44
CA LEU A 9 9.30 1.31 14.78
C LEU A 9 8.16 0.30 14.78
N ARG A 10 8.44 -0.95 14.42
CA ARG A 10 7.44 -2.01 14.42
C ARG A 10 6.81 -2.16 15.80
N ARG A 11 7.62 -2.22 16.86
CA ARG A 11 7.13 -2.33 18.24
C ARG A 11 6.29 -1.10 18.65
N LEU A 12 6.75 0.11 18.36
CA LEU A 12 6.00 1.33 18.64
C LEU A 12 4.60 1.35 18.00
N LEU A 13 4.45 0.74 16.83
CA LEU A 13 3.21 0.73 16.07
C LEU A 13 2.28 -0.43 16.44
N THR A 14 2.82 -1.52 16.99
CA THR A 14 2.03 -2.75 17.22
C THR A 14 1.92 -3.16 18.68
N GLU A 15 2.87 -2.74 19.53
CA GLU A 15 2.97 -3.17 20.94
C GLU A 15 2.88 -1.97 21.90
N GLU A 16 2.55 -2.26 23.16
CA GLU A 16 2.72 -1.29 24.24
C GLU A 16 4.15 -1.33 24.73
N MET A 17 4.82 -0.20 24.68
CA MET A 17 6.18 -0.07 25.16
C MET A 17 6.21 0.87 26.36
N PRO A 18 6.80 0.44 27.50
CA PRO A 18 6.99 1.33 28.64
C PRO A 18 7.84 2.56 28.25
N PRO A 19 7.52 3.75 28.76
CA PRO A 19 8.24 4.97 28.40
C PRO A 19 9.76 4.91 28.66
N GLU A 20 10.17 4.21 29.73
CA GLU A 20 11.59 4.04 30.07
C GLU A 20 12.33 3.16 29.05
N GLU A 21 11.68 2.08 28.58
CA GLU A 21 12.22 1.18 27.57
C GLU A 21 12.34 1.92 26.22
N LEU A 22 11.32 2.68 25.87
CA LEU A 22 11.32 3.51 24.67
C LEU A 22 12.47 4.53 24.68
N GLN A 23 12.61 5.28 25.78
CA GLN A 23 13.68 6.27 25.94
C GLN A 23 15.06 5.62 25.81
N HIS A 24 15.25 4.47 26.44
CA HIS A 24 16.49 3.70 26.34
C HIS A 24 16.82 3.32 24.89
N HIS A 25 15.85 2.80 24.14
CA HIS A 25 16.03 2.46 22.72
C HIS A 25 16.34 3.68 21.87
N MET A 26 15.66 4.79 22.10
CA MET A 26 15.91 6.05 21.39
C MET A 26 17.33 6.56 21.65
N ASP A 27 17.78 6.53 22.90
CA ASP A 27 19.12 6.98 23.29
C ASP A 27 20.22 6.10 22.66
N VAL A 28 20.06 4.76 22.69
CA VAL A 28 20.99 3.81 22.08
C VAL A 28 21.08 4.01 20.57
N LEU A 29 19.98 4.32 19.92
CA LEU A 29 19.92 4.52 18.46
C LEU A 29 20.23 5.97 18.05
N GLY A 30 20.40 6.89 18.99
CA GLY A 30 20.62 8.31 18.72
C GLY A 30 19.41 8.99 18.04
N ILE A 31 18.20 8.48 18.27
CA ILE A 31 16.97 8.98 17.67
C ILE A 31 16.46 10.16 18.50
N ARG A 32 16.22 11.28 17.81
CA ARG A 32 15.61 12.48 18.41
C ARG A 32 14.24 12.69 17.81
N LEU A 33 13.22 12.39 18.60
CA LEU A 33 11.82 12.65 18.25
C LEU A 33 11.17 13.45 19.37
N ALA A 34 10.41 14.47 19.03
CA ALA A 34 9.45 15.02 19.97
C ALA A 34 8.43 13.93 20.31
N GLN A 35 8.06 13.81 21.59
CA GLN A 35 7.09 12.77 22.01
C GLN A 35 5.64 13.17 21.74
N ASP A 36 5.43 14.41 21.37
CA ASP A 36 4.17 15.02 20.96
C ASP A 36 4.25 15.50 19.51
N GLN A 37 3.12 15.80 18.90
CA GLN A 37 3.00 16.34 17.53
C GLN A 37 3.70 15.45 16.46
N LEU A 38 3.49 14.15 16.57
CA LEU A 38 3.95 13.17 15.61
C LEU A 38 2.89 12.95 14.52
N MET A 39 3.31 12.92 13.27
CA MET A 39 2.45 12.56 12.15
C MET A 39 2.95 11.29 11.48
N LEU A 40 2.08 10.29 11.38
CA LEU A 40 2.39 9.00 10.79
C LEU A 40 1.99 8.98 9.31
N CYS A 41 2.87 8.41 8.49
CA CYS A 41 2.60 8.15 7.09
C CYS A 41 3.08 6.76 6.72
N LEU A 42 2.26 5.98 6.02
CA LEU A 42 2.70 4.78 5.32
C LEU A 42 3.05 5.15 3.88
N LEU A 43 4.16 4.59 3.40
CA LEU A 43 4.63 4.71 2.04
C LEU A 43 4.66 3.32 1.41
N THR A 44 4.08 3.21 0.23
CA THR A 44 4.13 2.01 -0.61
C THR A 44 4.46 2.39 -2.04
N PHE A 45 4.80 1.40 -2.86
CA PHE A 45 5.20 1.64 -4.24
C PHE A 45 4.40 0.78 -5.22
N THR A 46 4.12 1.35 -6.38
CA THR A 46 3.62 0.63 -7.55
C THR A 46 4.57 0.85 -8.72
N PRO A 47 4.68 -0.09 -9.68
CA PRO A 47 5.44 0.14 -10.91
C PRO A 47 4.90 1.34 -11.68
N CYS A 48 5.77 2.11 -12.35
CA CYS A 48 5.32 3.12 -13.29
C CYS A 48 4.74 2.47 -14.55
N ALA A 49 3.69 3.07 -15.10
CA ALA A 49 2.98 2.55 -16.28
C ALA A 49 3.75 2.70 -17.61
N ASP A 50 4.95 3.27 -17.58
CA ASP A 50 5.75 3.59 -18.79
C ASP A 50 6.48 2.38 -19.42
N GLY A 51 6.21 1.16 -18.96
CA GLY A 51 6.76 -0.08 -19.51
C GLY A 51 8.26 -0.28 -19.26
N ARG A 52 8.93 0.63 -18.56
CA ARG A 52 10.32 0.43 -18.17
C ARG A 52 10.41 -0.63 -17.08
N SER A 53 11.34 -1.57 -17.24
CA SER A 53 11.58 -2.55 -16.17
C SER A 53 12.01 -1.82 -14.90
N ALA A 54 11.36 -2.15 -13.78
CA ALA A 54 11.81 -1.66 -12.49
C ALA A 54 13.17 -2.30 -12.16
N TYR A 55 14.14 -1.50 -11.79
CA TYR A 55 15.54 -1.93 -11.57
C TYR A 55 15.71 -2.94 -10.43
N ALA A 56 14.74 -3.09 -9.54
CA ALA A 56 14.78 -4.06 -8.46
C ALA A 56 13.39 -4.61 -8.18
N ALA A 57 13.31 -5.88 -7.79
CA ALA A 57 12.08 -6.44 -7.22
C ALA A 57 11.78 -5.73 -5.90
N GLN A 58 10.52 -5.60 -5.55
CA GLN A 58 10.07 -4.91 -4.32
C GLN A 58 10.59 -5.61 -3.05
N ASP A 59 10.97 -6.89 -3.16
CA ASP A 59 11.51 -7.72 -2.06
C ASP A 59 13.06 -7.78 -2.09
N ASP A 60 13.72 -6.93 -2.88
CA ASP A 60 15.18 -6.88 -2.92
C ASP A 60 15.70 -6.05 -1.71
N PRO A 61 16.56 -6.61 -0.85
CA PRO A 61 17.17 -5.89 0.26
C PRO A 61 17.94 -4.62 -0.17
N LEU A 62 18.48 -4.58 -1.39
CA LEU A 62 19.10 -3.38 -1.95
C LEU A 62 18.09 -2.28 -2.26
N PHE A 63 16.87 -2.67 -2.67
CA PHE A 63 15.78 -1.72 -2.87
C PHE A 63 15.38 -1.08 -1.55
N ASP A 64 15.12 -1.89 -0.50
CA ASP A 64 14.81 -1.41 0.84
C ASP A 64 15.88 -0.46 1.38
N TYR A 65 17.14 -0.83 1.23
CA TYR A 65 18.26 0.00 1.65
C TYR A 65 18.31 1.34 0.89
N GLY A 66 18.13 1.31 -0.42
CA GLY A 66 18.12 2.51 -1.26
C GLY A 66 16.96 3.45 -0.93
N VAL A 67 15.76 2.89 -0.74
CA VAL A 67 14.57 3.65 -0.34
C VAL A 67 14.79 4.33 1.00
N LEU A 68 15.22 3.58 2.02
CA LEU A 68 15.38 4.11 3.36
C LEU A 68 16.46 5.18 3.43
N ASN A 69 17.59 5.02 2.73
CA ASN A 69 18.63 6.04 2.67
C ASN A 69 18.10 7.35 2.09
N ILE A 70 17.38 7.30 0.97
CA ILE A 70 16.80 8.50 0.34
C ILE A 70 15.76 9.15 1.24
N VAL A 71 14.87 8.35 1.82
CA VAL A 71 13.80 8.85 2.68
C VAL A 71 14.38 9.48 3.95
N GLU A 72 15.36 8.84 4.60
CA GLU A 72 16.02 9.37 5.80
C GLU A 72 16.76 10.68 5.50
N GLU A 73 17.48 10.77 4.38
CA GLU A 73 18.15 11.99 3.96
C GLU A 73 17.16 13.15 3.77
N ILE A 74 16.07 12.91 3.05
CA ILE A 74 15.03 13.92 2.81
C ILE A 74 14.37 14.36 4.12
N LEU A 75 14.07 13.41 5.02
CA LEU A 75 13.49 13.71 6.33
C LEU A 75 14.45 14.55 7.16
N HIS A 76 15.73 14.17 7.22
CA HIS A 76 16.76 14.88 8.01
C HIS A 76 16.98 16.32 7.53
N GLU A 77 17.02 16.54 6.21
CA GLU A 77 17.14 17.88 5.64
C GLU A 77 15.90 18.76 5.90
N SER A 78 14.75 18.14 6.02
CA SER A 78 13.47 18.85 6.21
C SER A 78 13.11 19.06 7.68
N GLY A 79 13.84 18.46 8.61
CA GLY A 79 13.64 18.52 10.07
C GLY A 79 13.71 17.13 10.71
N ASP A 80 13.16 16.98 11.93
CA ASP A 80 13.22 15.72 12.64
C ASP A 80 12.17 14.73 12.12
N GLY A 81 12.56 13.47 12.04
CA GLY A 81 11.70 12.38 11.61
C GLY A 81 12.40 11.03 11.67
N LEU A 82 11.65 9.98 11.50
CA LEU A 82 12.15 8.61 11.50
C LEU A 82 11.49 7.85 10.36
N ALA A 83 12.26 7.05 9.64
CA ALA A 83 11.75 6.14 8.65
C ALA A 83 12.21 4.71 8.91
N GLY A 84 11.42 3.74 8.45
CA GLY A 84 11.78 2.33 8.52
C GLY A 84 10.92 1.46 7.62
N SER A 85 11.38 0.24 7.37
CA SER A 85 10.64 -0.79 6.65
C SER A 85 9.90 -1.68 7.64
N LEU A 86 8.63 -1.96 7.33
CA LEU A 86 7.80 -2.92 8.06
C LEU A 86 7.78 -4.30 7.38
N GLY A 87 8.50 -4.45 6.26
CA GLY A 87 8.44 -5.60 5.38
C GLY A 87 7.36 -5.47 4.30
N ASP A 88 7.32 -6.43 3.38
CA ASP A 88 6.31 -6.53 2.30
C ASP A 88 6.16 -5.24 1.46
N GLY A 89 7.25 -4.48 1.28
CA GLY A 89 7.24 -3.21 0.54
C GLY A 89 6.47 -2.08 1.21
N ILE A 90 6.27 -2.17 2.53
CA ILE A 90 5.62 -1.14 3.34
C ILE A 90 6.67 -0.41 4.16
N TYR A 91 6.70 0.90 4.02
CA TYR A 91 7.58 1.78 4.77
C TYR A 91 6.75 2.71 5.65
N VAL A 92 7.28 3.03 6.80
CA VAL A 92 6.68 4.00 7.72
C VAL A 92 7.56 5.23 7.79
N LEU A 93 6.93 6.39 7.72
CA LEU A 93 7.53 7.70 7.96
C LEU A 93 6.84 8.30 9.17
N LEU A 94 7.63 8.69 10.14
CA LEU A 94 7.18 9.40 11.33
C LEU A 94 7.78 10.79 11.32
N PHE A 95 6.95 11.79 11.03
CA PHE A 95 7.33 13.21 11.08
C PHE A 95 7.24 13.70 12.51
N SER A 96 8.26 14.39 12.98
CA SER A 96 8.27 15.03 14.29
C SER A 96 8.19 16.55 14.11
N HIS A 97 7.18 17.16 14.73
CA HIS A 97 6.91 18.59 14.64
C HIS A 97 7.06 19.23 16.04
N GLY A 98 8.25 19.08 16.65
CA GLY A 98 8.50 19.63 17.97
C GLY A 98 8.29 21.15 18.05
N GLY A 99 7.72 21.61 19.17
CA GLY A 99 7.48 23.02 19.43
C GLY A 99 6.17 23.59 18.85
N GLN A 100 5.95 24.88 19.03
CA GLN A 100 4.76 25.57 18.48
C GLN A 100 4.95 25.87 16.99
N VAL A 101 4.62 24.91 16.14
CA VAL A 101 4.65 25.06 14.68
C VAL A 101 3.22 25.23 14.17
N SER A 102 3.00 26.22 13.29
CA SER A 102 1.67 26.41 12.70
C SER A 102 1.32 25.28 11.73
N GLN A 103 0.03 24.93 11.64
CA GLN A 103 -0.47 23.89 10.71
C GLN A 103 0.00 24.13 9.27
N ALA A 104 -0.01 25.37 8.80
CA ALA A 104 0.46 25.71 7.46
C ALA A 104 1.94 25.35 7.21
N LYS A 105 2.80 25.51 8.23
CA LYS A 105 4.21 25.10 8.12
C LYS A 105 4.37 23.59 8.14
N ILE A 106 3.57 22.87 8.95
CA ILE A 106 3.52 21.42 8.99
C ILE A 106 3.12 20.88 7.61
N ASP A 107 2.04 21.42 7.03
CA ASP A 107 1.53 21.00 5.73
C ASP A 107 2.55 21.26 4.61
N ALA A 108 3.14 22.45 4.57
CA ALA A 108 4.14 22.82 3.57
C ALA A 108 5.40 21.93 3.65
N ARG A 109 5.90 21.66 4.86
CA ARG A 109 7.03 20.76 5.09
C ARG A 109 6.72 19.35 4.63
N THR A 110 5.59 18.83 5.06
CA THR A 110 5.15 17.47 4.71
C THR A 110 5.00 17.33 3.20
N GLN A 111 4.31 18.26 2.54
CA GLN A 111 4.14 18.25 1.09
C GLN A 111 5.48 18.26 0.35
N ASN A 112 6.43 19.08 0.79
CA ASN A 112 7.77 19.14 0.21
C ASN A 112 8.48 17.76 0.32
N VAL A 113 8.44 17.10 1.49
CA VAL A 113 9.03 15.79 1.71
C VAL A 113 8.40 14.76 0.77
N LEU A 114 7.07 14.69 0.70
CA LEU A 114 6.36 13.73 -0.14
C LEU A 114 6.68 13.92 -1.64
N GLN A 115 6.75 15.18 -2.11
CA GLN A 115 7.11 15.50 -3.49
C GLN A 115 8.55 15.06 -3.81
N ARG A 116 9.50 15.31 -2.91
CA ARG A 116 10.90 14.91 -3.09
C ARG A 116 11.05 13.40 -3.11
N ILE A 117 10.39 12.68 -2.21
CA ILE A 117 10.37 11.22 -2.20
C ILE A 117 9.81 10.71 -3.52
N SER A 118 8.64 11.21 -3.95
CA SER A 118 8.01 10.80 -5.21
C SER A 118 8.93 11.02 -6.42
N PHE A 119 9.61 12.17 -6.46
CA PHE A 119 10.58 12.47 -7.51
C PHE A 119 11.75 11.49 -7.53
N CYS A 120 12.37 11.23 -6.39
CA CYS A 120 13.49 10.29 -6.29
C CYS A 120 13.09 8.86 -6.65
N MET A 121 11.95 8.39 -6.14
CA MET A 121 11.48 7.03 -6.41
C MET A 121 11.17 6.82 -7.89
N ARG A 122 10.56 7.81 -8.54
CA ARG A 122 10.28 7.74 -9.96
C ARG A 122 11.55 7.73 -10.80
N ASN A 123 12.51 8.59 -10.48
CA ASN A 123 13.71 8.75 -11.31
C ASN A 123 14.75 7.66 -11.09
N TYR A 124 14.92 7.18 -9.86
CA TYR A 124 15.98 6.21 -9.54
C TYR A 124 15.50 4.76 -9.58
N PHE A 125 14.24 4.52 -9.22
CA PHE A 125 13.70 3.15 -9.11
C PHE A 125 12.58 2.83 -10.09
N ASN A 126 12.14 3.80 -10.89
CA ASN A 126 10.96 3.68 -11.75
C ASN A 126 9.72 3.20 -10.97
N ARG A 127 9.53 3.77 -9.79
CA ARG A 127 8.43 3.45 -8.88
C ARG A 127 7.61 4.69 -8.59
N GLN A 128 6.32 4.47 -8.50
CA GLN A 128 5.33 5.45 -8.11
C GLN A 128 5.09 5.34 -6.60
N ALA A 129 5.26 6.44 -5.88
CA ALA A 129 5.10 6.48 -4.43
C ALA A 129 3.64 6.78 -4.07
N ASN A 130 3.06 5.98 -3.16
CA ASN A 130 1.73 6.18 -2.61
C ASN A 130 1.82 6.36 -1.10
N PHE A 131 1.10 7.34 -0.59
CA PHE A 131 1.18 7.76 0.81
C PHE A 131 -0.19 7.68 1.48
N CYS A 132 -0.25 7.01 2.64
CA CYS A 132 -1.40 7.02 3.52
C CYS A 132 -1.02 7.76 4.79
N MET A 133 -1.62 8.92 5.03
CA MET A 133 -1.24 9.81 6.11
C MET A 133 -2.28 9.85 7.22
N ASP A 134 -1.82 9.89 8.47
CA ASP A 134 -2.71 10.21 9.58
C ASP A 134 -3.25 11.64 9.42
N LYS A 135 -4.53 11.79 9.70
CA LYS A 135 -5.21 13.10 9.66
C LYS A 135 -4.88 14.00 10.83
N SER A 136 -4.29 13.44 11.90
CA SER A 136 -4.06 14.10 13.17
C SER A 136 -2.61 13.99 13.59
N LEU A 137 -2.13 15.01 14.29
CA LEU A 137 -0.91 14.92 15.07
C LEU A 137 -1.19 14.11 16.34
N ARG A 138 -0.27 13.23 16.70
CA ARG A 138 -0.40 12.36 17.87
C ARG A 138 0.79 12.49 18.79
N ASP A 139 0.57 12.14 20.03
CA ASP A 139 1.67 11.79 20.93
C ASP A 139 2.12 10.34 20.68
N ILE A 140 3.26 9.98 21.25
CA ILE A 140 3.87 8.67 21.04
C ILE A 140 3.01 7.51 21.58
N ALA A 141 2.20 7.75 22.63
CA ALA A 141 1.33 6.75 23.23
C ALA A 141 0.15 6.37 22.31
N HIS A 142 -0.27 7.28 21.43
CA HIS A 142 -1.40 7.11 20.50
C HIS A 142 -0.97 6.75 19.06
N LEU A 143 0.31 6.50 18.82
CA LEU A 143 0.80 6.12 17.48
C LEU A 143 0.16 4.84 16.93
N ARG A 144 -0.21 3.89 17.79
CA ARG A 144 -0.90 2.66 17.36
C ARG A 144 -2.27 2.92 16.75
N GLU A 145 -2.99 3.91 17.27
CA GLU A 145 -4.27 4.32 16.68
C GLU A 145 -4.05 4.93 15.30
N GLY A 146 -3.02 5.78 15.17
CA GLY A 146 -2.59 6.33 13.89
C GLY A 146 -2.22 5.22 12.90
N TYR A 147 -1.49 4.21 13.34
CA TYR A 147 -1.10 3.09 12.51
C TYR A 147 -2.30 2.28 12.01
N ARG A 148 -3.27 1.98 12.88
CA ARG A 148 -4.52 1.32 12.46
C ARG A 148 -5.26 2.15 11.42
N TYR A 149 -5.31 3.47 11.62
CA TYR A 149 -5.97 4.37 10.70
C TYR A 149 -5.30 4.37 9.31
N VAL A 150 -3.98 4.59 9.24
CA VAL A 150 -3.27 4.62 7.95
C VAL A 150 -3.21 3.25 7.26
N THR A 151 -3.25 2.16 8.03
CA THR A 151 -3.35 0.79 7.50
C THR A 151 -4.72 0.54 6.86
N ALA A 152 -5.79 1.07 7.44
CA ALA A 152 -7.11 1.03 6.82
C ALA A 152 -7.14 1.85 5.52
N LEU A 153 -6.55 3.05 5.52
CA LEU A 153 -6.43 3.86 4.31
C LEU A 153 -5.65 3.17 3.19
N LYS A 154 -4.66 2.35 3.53
CA LYS A 154 -3.87 1.62 2.53
C LYS A 154 -4.73 0.71 1.64
N GLN A 155 -5.86 0.22 2.12
CA GLN A 155 -6.78 -0.59 1.33
C GLN A 155 -7.41 0.22 0.19
N GLU A 156 -7.63 1.52 0.38
CA GLU A 156 -8.16 2.43 -0.64
C GLU A 156 -7.18 2.64 -1.81
N LEU A 157 -5.87 2.41 -1.61
CA LEU A 157 -4.87 2.53 -2.68
C LEU A 157 -5.15 1.60 -3.87
N PHE A 158 -5.88 0.51 -3.64
CA PHE A 158 -6.30 -0.41 -4.70
C PHE A 158 -7.11 0.28 -5.82
N TYR A 159 -7.81 1.36 -5.49
CA TYR A 159 -8.65 2.12 -6.42
C TYR A 159 -7.97 3.35 -7.04
N HIS A 160 -6.67 3.51 -6.82
CA HIS A 160 -5.91 4.67 -7.30
C HIS A 160 -4.79 4.25 -8.24
N ASP A 161 -4.85 4.68 -9.48
CA ASP A 161 -3.87 4.33 -10.54
C ASP A 161 -2.61 5.18 -10.51
N ASN A 162 -2.62 6.31 -9.80
CA ASN A 162 -1.53 7.29 -9.80
C ASN A 162 -0.99 7.55 -8.40
N THR A 163 0.20 8.13 -8.32
CA THR A 163 0.75 8.62 -7.06
C THR A 163 -0.31 9.39 -6.29
N CYS A 164 -0.67 8.92 -5.13
CA CYS A 164 -1.71 9.52 -4.32
C CYS A 164 -1.26 9.77 -2.88
N VAL A 165 -1.91 10.74 -2.26
CA VAL A 165 -1.76 11.05 -0.84
C VAL A 165 -3.15 10.96 -0.22
N LEU A 166 -3.42 9.86 0.48
CA LEU A 166 -4.69 9.64 1.16
C LEU A 166 -4.59 10.11 2.61
N ARG A 167 -5.57 10.91 3.05
CA ARG A 167 -5.69 11.40 4.44
C ARG A 167 -7.01 11.02 5.09
N SER A 168 -8.00 10.67 4.29
CA SER A 168 -9.31 10.18 4.77
C SER A 168 -9.85 9.15 3.79
N PRO A 169 -10.61 8.15 4.26
CA PRO A 169 -11.33 7.28 3.36
C PRO A 169 -12.32 8.13 2.56
N GLU A 170 -12.46 7.87 1.28
CA GLU A 170 -13.56 8.44 0.51
C GLU A 170 -14.87 7.94 1.12
N GLU A 171 -15.80 8.86 1.42
CA GLU A 171 -17.11 8.55 1.98
C GLU A 171 -17.98 7.85 0.93
N GLN A 172 -17.68 6.59 0.65
CA GLN A 172 -18.54 5.75 -0.17
C GLN A 172 -18.92 4.51 0.63
N THR A 173 -20.19 4.18 0.58
CA THR A 173 -20.77 3.02 1.26
C THR A 173 -20.11 1.76 0.70
N GLN A 174 -19.24 1.14 1.46
CA GLN A 174 -18.69 -0.17 1.14
C GLN A 174 -19.85 -1.17 1.10
N SER A 175 -20.15 -1.70 -0.08
CA SER A 175 -21.10 -2.80 -0.18
C SER A 175 -20.38 -4.10 0.21
N VAL A 176 -20.97 -4.83 1.16
CA VAL A 176 -20.48 -6.16 1.53
C VAL A 176 -20.84 -7.12 0.38
N LEU A 177 -19.94 -7.22 -0.59
CA LEU A 177 -20.03 -8.22 -1.65
C LEU A 177 -19.04 -9.35 -1.31
N MET A 178 -19.57 -10.51 -0.91
CA MET A 178 -18.74 -11.68 -0.60
C MET A 178 -18.69 -12.60 -1.82
N GLY A 179 -17.59 -12.53 -2.59
CA GLY A 179 -17.37 -13.37 -3.77
C GLY A 179 -18.14 -12.93 -5.02
N LEU A 180 -17.95 -13.65 -6.12
CA LEU A 180 -18.63 -13.39 -7.39
C LEU A 180 -20.10 -13.84 -7.32
N PRO A 181 -21.09 -12.96 -7.63
CA PRO A 181 -22.49 -13.38 -7.66
C PRO A 181 -22.71 -14.53 -8.65
N LEU A 182 -23.45 -15.54 -8.25
CA LEU A 182 -23.66 -16.75 -9.04
C LEU A 182 -24.18 -16.48 -10.47
N GLU A 183 -25.08 -15.51 -10.62
CA GLU A 183 -25.60 -15.12 -11.95
C GLU A 183 -24.53 -14.47 -12.83
N THR A 184 -23.64 -13.69 -12.24
CA THR A 184 -22.51 -13.08 -12.94
C THR A 184 -21.48 -14.14 -13.33
N GLU A 185 -21.21 -15.11 -12.45
CA GLU A 185 -20.34 -16.27 -12.72
C GLU A 185 -20.85 -17.07 -13.90
N LYS A 186 -22.14 -17.43 -13.91
CA LYS A 186 -22.78 -18.17 -15.00
C LYS A 186 -22.76 -17.41 -16.33
N SER A 187 -23.07 -16.10 -16.29
CA SER A 187 -23.04 -15.25 -17.48
C SER A 187 -21.66 -15.16 -18.09
N PHE A 188 -20.62 -15.03 -17.25
CA PHE A 188 -19.23 -15.00 -17.71
C PHE A 188 -18.79 -16.36 -18.26
N ALA A 189 -19.13 -17.49 -17.61
CA ALA A 189 -18.84 -18.84 -18.08
C ALA A 189 -19.47 -19.10 -19.44
N SER A 190 -20.76 -18.77 -19.63
CA SER A 190 -21.44 -18.94 -20.91
C SER A 190 -20.80 -18.10 -22.02
N ALA A 191 -20.42 -16.85 -21.72
CA ALA A 191 -19.73 -15.99 -22.69
C ALA A 191 -18.37 -16.53 -23.12
N LEU A 192 -17.66 -17.21 -22.21
CA LEU A 192 -16.39 -17.88 -22.51
C LEU A 192 -16.59 -19.13 -23.38
N GLU A 193 -17.61 -19.94 -23.09
CA GLU A 193 -17.93 -21.13 -23.86
C GLU A 193 -18.35 -20.78 -25.31
N ASP A 194 -19.16 -19.75 -25.44
CA ASP A 194 -19.62 -19.26 -26.75
C ASP A 194 -18.54 -18.48 -27.52
N GLY A 195 -17.42 -18.12 -26.87
CA GLY A 195 -16.34 -17.31 -27.46
C GLY A 195 -16.77 -15.88 -27.81
N THR A 196 -17.89 -15.41 -27.25
CA THR A 196 -18.48 -14.10 -27.58
C THR A 196 -18.67 -13.25 -26.35
N ALA A 197 -18.36 -11.94 -26.48
CA ALA A 197 -18.64 -10.92 -25.47
C ALA A 197 -18.04 -11.17 -24.05
N TYR A 198 -17.08 -12.09 -23.87
CA TYR A 198 -16.46 -12.38 -22.58
C TYR A 198 -15.70 -11.15 -22.03
N GLU A 199 -15.07 -10.35 -22.91
CA GLU A 199 -14.41 -9.10 -22.52
C GLU A 199 -15.39 -8.09 -21.94
N VAL A 200 -16.60 -8.00 -22.52
CA VAL A 200 -17.66 -7.12 -22.00
C VAL A 200 -18.07 -7.56 -20.60
N ARG A 201 -18.27 -8.87 -20.39
CA ARG A 201 -18.63 -9.42 -19.08
C ARG A 201 -17.54 -9.23 -18.05
N LEU A 202 -16.28 -9.37 -18.46
CA LEU A 202 -15.13 -9.12 -17.58
C LEU A 202 -15.09 -7.65 -17.15
N ASN A 203 -15.28 -6.71 -18.08
CA ASN A 203 -15.33 -5.28 -17.77
C ASN A 203 -16.51 -4.94 -16.84
N GLU A 204 -17.70 -5.51 -17.06
CA GLU A 204 -18.84 -5.35 -16.14
C GLU A 204 -18.51 -5.79 -14.70
N ILE A 205 -17.70 -6.85 -14.55
CA ILE A 205 -17.26 -7.32 -13.23
C ILE A 205 -16.27 -6.33 -12.60
N PHE A 206 -15.31 -5.82 -13.35
CA PHE A 206 -14.39 -4.81 -12.87
C PHE A 206 -15.10 -3.51 -12.50
N ASP A 207 -16.03 -3.04 -13.34
CA ASP A 207 -16.86 -1.86 -13.07
C ASP A 207 -17.70 -2.07 -11.79
N MET A 208 -18.18 -3.28 -11.55
CA MET A 208 -18.91 -3.63 -10.34
C MET A 208 -18.00 -3.54 -9.10
N ILE A 209 -16.77 -4.08 -9.18
CA ILE A 209 -15.78 -4.01 -8.09
C ILE A 209 -15.49 -2.54 -7.76
N GLU A 210 -15.21 -1.75 -8.78
CA GLU A 210 -14.86 -0.32 -8.64
C GLU A 210 -16.04 0.50 -8.11
N THR A 211 -17.20 0.39 -8.75
CA THR A 211 -18.41 1.18 -8.37
C THR A 211 -18.87 0.88 -6.94
N ARG A 212 -18.74 -0.37 -6.51
CA ARG A 212 -19.15 -0.78 -5.17
C ARG A 212 -18.04 -0.61 -4.13
N ARG A 213 -16.84 -0.17 -4.51
CA ARG A 213 -15.68 -0.06 -3.61
C ARG A 213 -15.51 -1.31 -2.75
N VAL A 214 -15.50 -2.48 -3.41
CA VAL A 214 -15.34 -3.77 -2.75
C VAL A 214 -13.99 -3.80 -2.02
N ASP A 215 -13.94 -4.20 -0.74
CA ASP A 215 -12.65 -4.27 -0.04
C ASP A 215 -11.68 -5.24 -0.72
N LEU A 216 -10.40 -5.07 -0.44
CA LEU A 216 -9.31 -5.79 -1.13
C LEU A 216 -9.42 -7.31 -0.98
N GLU A 217 -9.87 -7.83 0.17
CA GLU A 217 -10.00 -9.28 0.39
C GLU A 217 -11.13 -9.85 -0.46
N ASN A 218 -12.28 -9.19 -0.46
CA ASN A 218 -13.42 -9.61 -1.29
C ASN A 218 -13.12 -9.43 -2.79
N ALA A 219 -12.40 -8.37 -3.20
CA ALA A 219 -11.94 -8.22 -4.58
C ALA A 219 -11.03 -9.39 -5.00
N ARG A 220 -10.10 -9.82 -4.14
CA ARG A 220 -9.27 -11.01 -4.37
C ARG A 220 -10.10 -12.29 -4.49
N MET A 221 -11.13 -12.46 -3.66
CA MET A 221 -12.04 -13.60 -3.76
C MET A 221 -12.75 -13.61 -5.11
N ILE A 222 -13.31 -12.49 -5.55
CA ILE A 222 -13.95 -12.35 -6.87
C ILE A 222 -12.99 -12.70 -8.00
N LEU A 223 -11.75 -12.20 -7.95
CA LEU A 223 -10.73 -12.51 -8.94
C LEU A 223 -10.34 -13.99 -8.95
N ASN A 224 -10.26 -14.62 -7.78
CA ASN A 224 -10.00 -16.06 -7.67
C ASN A 224 -11.17 -16.91 -8.23
N ASP A 225 -12.41 -16.48 -8.00
CA ASP A 225 -13.60 -17.13 -8.58
C ASP A 225 -13.55 -17.04 -10.11
N LEU A 226 -13.22 -15.86 -10.68
CA LEU A 226 -13.02 -15.67 -12.12
C LEU A 226 -11.92 -16.57 -12.69
N LEU A 227 -10.78 -16.67 -12.02
CA LEU A 227 -9.70 -17.58 -12.41
C LEU A 227 -10.16 -19.04 -12.37
N GLY A 228 -10.99 -19.42 -11.40
CA GLY A 228 -11.61 -20.72 -11.31
C GLY A 228 -12.52 -21.01 -12.51
N VAL A 229 -13.33 -20.05 -12.94
CA VAL A 229 -14.17 -20.17 -14.16
C VAL A 229 -13.30 -20.35 -15.40
N LEU A 230 -12.29 -19.50 -15.60
CA LEU A 230 -11.36 -19.56 -16.72
C LEU A 230 -10.67 -20.93 -16.80
N ASN A 231 -10.16 -21.44 -15.69
CA ASN A 231 -9.49 -22.73 -15.64
C ASN A 231 -10.44 -23.88 -16.01
N ARG A 232 -11.69 -23.85 -15.53
CA ARG A 232 -12.69 -24.85 -15.90
C ARG A 232 -12.96 -24.84 -17.41
N CYS A 233 -13.21 -23.67 -18.00
CA CYS A 233 -13.47 -23.54 -19.43
C CYS A 233 -12.28 -24.00 -20.28
N LEU A 234 -11.03 -23.63 -19.90
CA LEU A 234 -9.82 -24.05 -20.63
C LEU A 234 -9.57 -25.56 -20.57
N LEU A 235 -9.88 -26.21 -19.44
CA LEU A 235 -9.72 -27.65 -19.29
C LEU A 235 -10.75 -28.43 -20.12
N TYR A 236 -11.98 -27.91 -20.26
CA TYR A 236 -13.02 -28.56 -21.06
C TYR A 236 -12.87 -28.34 -22.59
N THR A 237 -12.22 -27.21 -22.99
CA THR A 237 -11.96 -26.92 -24.41
C THR A 237 -10.68 -27.54 -24.94
N SER A 238 -9.83 -28.12 -24.10
CA SER A 238 -8.64 -28.87 -24.53
C SER A 238 -9.07 -30.21 -25.11
N PRO A 239 -8.81 -30.51 -26.42
CA PRO A 239 -9.16 -31.78 -27.01
C PRO A 239 -8.43 -32.92 -26.24
N SER A 240 -9.21 -33.92 -25.81
CA SER A 240 -8.70 -35.06 -25.09
C SER A 240 -7.55 -35.71 -25.90
N PRO A 241 -6.48 -36.18 -25.23
CA PRO A 241 -5.40 -36.94 -25.93
C PRO A 241 -5.89 -38.14 -26.75
N ARG A 242 -7.12 -38.62 -26.50
CA ARG A 242 -7.76 -39.72 -27.24
C ARG A 242 -8.26 -39.31 -28.63
N ASP A 243 -8.53 -38.03 -28.87
CA ASP A 243 -9.01 -37.56 -30.18
C ASP A 243 -7.88 -37.38 -31.21
N ARG A 244 -6.63 -37.31 -30.77
CA ARG A 244 -5.44 -37.24 -31.66
C ARG A 244 -5.00 -38.58 -32.25
N GLN A 245 -5.61 -39.69 -31.85
CA GLN A 245 -5.26 -41.04 -32.38
C GLN A 245 -6.17 -41.50 -33.48
N LYS A 246 -7.11 -40.70 -33.98
CA LYS A 246 -8.06 -41.08 -35.03
C LYS A 246 -7.96 -40.25 -36.32
N SER A 247 -6.81 -39.64 -36.55
CA SER A 247 -6.52 -38.98 -37.84
C SER A 247 -5.26 -39.53 -38.48
#